data_6686206a0f3956d1af1613f5015d1a3d
#
_entry.id   6686206a0f3956d1af1613f5015d1a3d
#
_cell.length_a   1.000
_cell.length_b   1.000
_cell.length_c   1.000
_cell.angle_alpha   90.00
_cell.angle_beta   90.00
_cell.angle_gamma   90.00
#
_symmetry.space_group_name_H-M   'P 1'
#
loop_
_entity.id
_entity.type
_entity.pdbx_description
1 polymer ?
#
loop_
_entity_poly.entity_id
_entity_poly.type
_entity_poly.pdbx_seq_one_letter_code
_entity_poly.pdbx_strand_id
1 'polypeptide(L)'
;MIEGMNRINEYNLAWLEDPQIFAVNRIAAHSDHDLIDESGAIIPPFSLNGKWDFLYYEKLEDIDFNIISDPNQPANFQSIIVPGHMQLQGFGKPQYVNTQYPWDGIEKLIPPQIPKSQNPAGFYVRSFDLPDHFDP
;
A
#
# COMPACT_ATOMS: atom_id res chain seq x y z
N MET A 1 -7.51 23.36 -5.53
CA MET A 1 -8.36 22.29 -6.07
C MET A 1 -7.43 21.43 -6.92
N ILE A 2 -7.02 20.28 -6.42
CA ILE A 2 -5.99 19.45 -7.05
C ILE A 2 -6.68 18.64 -8.17
N GLU A 3 -6.43 19.01 -9.41
CA GLU A 3 -6.95 18.33 -10.63
C GLU A 3 -6.46 16.88 -10.81
N GLY A 4 -5.75 16.34 -9.82
CA GLY A 4 -5.16 14.99 -9.86
C GLY A 4 -6.03 13.86 -9.32
N MET A 5 -7.16 14.14 -8.66
CA MET A 5 -7.93 13.13 -7.93
C MET A 5 -8.87 12.29 -8.81
N ASN A 6 -9.08 12.67 -10.07
CA ASN A 6 -9.97 11.93 -10.98
C ASN A 6 -9.26 10.83 -11.78
N ARG A 7 -7.98 10.57 -11.50
CA ARG A 7 -7.18 9.57 -12.24
C ARG A 7 -7.05 8.21 -11.55
N ILE A 8 -7.62 8.03 -10.35
CA ILE A 8 -7.50 6.75 -9.62
C ILE A 8 -8.23 5.62 -10.36
N ASN A 9 -9.27 5.93 -11.12
CA ASN A 9 -9.95 4.96 -11.98
C ASN A 9 -9.14 4.54 -13.24
N GLU A 10 -8.01 5.19 -13.51
CA GLU A 10 -7.10 4.84 -14.61
C GLU A 10 -5.92 3.96 -14.16
N TYR A 11 -5.74 3.73 -12.85
CA TYR A 11 -4.75 2.80 -12.35
C TYR A 11 -5.21 1.37 -12.66
N ASN A 12 -4.86 0.92 -13.84
CA ASN A 12 -5.04 -0.47 -14.22
C ASN A 12 -3.75 -1.25 -13.94
N LEU A 13 -3.84 -2.57 -14.01
CA LEU A 13 -2.70 -3.45 -13.81
C LEU A 13 -1.52 -3.18 -14.76
N ALA A 14 -1.74 -2.44 -15.85
CA ALA A 14 -0.70 -2.06 -16.80
C ALA A 14 0.48 -1.32 -16.15
N TRP A 15 0.25 -0.59 -15.06
CA TRP A 15 1.34 0.05 -14.32
C TRP A 15 2.28 -0.96 -13.67
N LEU A 16 1.73 -2.07 -13.18
CA LEU A 16 2.52 -3.13 -12.56
C LEU A 16 3.22 -4.02 -13.59
N GLU A 17 2.72 -4.00 -14.82
CA GLU A 17 3.26 -4.76 -15.95
C GLU A 17 4.28 -3.93 -16.78
N ASP A 18 4.45 -2.64 -16.49
CA ASP A 18 5.42 -1.78 -17.18
C ASP A 18 6.72 -1.65 -16.38
N PRO A 19 7.81 -2.29 -16.80
CA PRO A 19 9.08 -2.23 -16.08
C PRO A 19 9.74 -0.84 -16.10
N GLN A 20 9.22 0.12 -16.85
CA GLN A 20 9.70 1.50 -16.84
C GLN A 20 9.04 2.34 -15.75
N ILE A 21 7.90 1.89 -15.21
CA ILE A 21 7.19 2.57 -14.13
C ILE A 21 7.65 2.00 -12.79
N PHE A 22 8.69 2.57 -12.21
CA PHE A 22 9.23 2.15 -10.91
C PHE A 22 9.03 3.19 -9.79
N ALA A 23 8.64 4.41 -10.13
CA ALA A 23 8.38 5.47 -9.15
C ALA A 23 7.43 6.53 -9.73
N VAL A 24 6.35 6.83 -9.01
CA VAL A 24 5.41 7.91 -9.30
C VAL A 24 5.18 8.71 -8.03
N ASN A 25 5.28 10.04 -8.09
CA ASN A 25 5.11 10.94 -6.94
C ASN A 25 5.99 10.57 -5.73
N ARG A 26 7.16 10.04 -5.99
CA ARG A 26 8.12 9.63 -4.98
C ARG A 26 9.26 10.64 -4.93
N ILE A 27 9.62 11.08 -3.73
CA ILE A 27 10.85 11.88 -3.53
C ILE A 27 12.09 11.07 -3.90
N ALA A 28 13.17 11.75 -4.27
CA ALA A 28 14.43 11.10 -4.58
C ALA A 28 14.91 10.26 -3.38
N ALA A 29 15.61 9.16 -3.68
CA ALA A 29 16.20 8.34 -2.64
C ALA A 29 17.22 9.17 -1.82
N HIS A 30 17.13 9.07 -0.50
CA HIS A 30 17.97 9.78 0.46
C HIS A 30 18.26 8.87 1.66
N SER A 31 19.31 9.19 2.41
CA SER A 31 19.76 8.41 3.58
C SER A 31 19.68 9.19 4.90
N ASP A 32 19.25 10.44 4.86
CA ASP A 32 18.99 11.28 6.02
C ASP A 32 17.69 10.81 6.68
N HIS A 33 17.78 10.52 7.96
CA HIS A 33 16.68 10.01 8.77
C HIS A 33 16.10 11.05 9.73
N ASP A 34 16.87 12.11 10.00
CA ASP A 34 16.49 13.11 10.96
C ASP A 34 15.89 14.34 10.24
N LEU A 35 14.68 14.68 10.61
CA LEU A 35 14.13 15.99 10.29
C LEU A 35 14.71 17.00 11.27
N ILE A 36 15.22 18.10 10.76
CA ILE A 36 15.84 19.16 11.56
C ILE A 36 15.01 20.43 11.33
N ASP A 37 14.60 21.09 12.42
CA ASP A 37 13.91 22.36 12.37
C ASP A 37 14.87 23.52 12.07
N GLU A 38 14.31 24.74 11.92
CA GLU A 38 15.09 25.95 11.64
C GLU A 38 16.12 26.31 12.73
N SER A 39 15.96 25.78 13.95
CA SER A 39 16.90 25.96 15.06
C SER A 39 18.05 24.96 15.06
N GLY A 40 17.97 23.94 14.21
CA GLY A 40 18.91 22.81 14.17
C GLY A 40 18.54 21.69 15.16
N ALA A 41 17.36 21.72 15.78
CA ALA A 41 16.91 20.66 16.66
C ALA A 41 16.26 19.51 15.86
N ILE A 42 16.46 18.26 16.32
CA ILE A 42 15.85 17.08 15.71
C ILE A 42 14.36 17.06 16.02
N ILE A 43 13.53 17.01 14.98
CA ILE A 43 12.09 16.80 15.11
C ILE A 43 11.85 15.31 15.36
N PRO A 44 11.24 14.94 16.49
CA PRO A 44 11.00 13.52 16.80
C PRO A 44 10.04 12.90 15.77
N PRO A 45 10.29 11.65 15.31
CA PRO A 45 9.42 10.98 14.37
C PRO A 45 8.06 10.66 14.98
N PHE A 46 7.00 10.91 14.23
CA PHE A 46 5.65 10.49 14.61
C PHE A 46 5.40 9.05 14.16
N SER A 47 5.11 8.16 15.12
CA SER A 47 4.92 6.74 14.82
C SER A 47 3.49 6.44 14.37
N LEU A 48 3.35 5.84 13.20
CA LEU A 48 2.10 5.27 12.70
C LEU A 48 1.94 3.79 13.06
N ASN A 49 2.78 3.25 13.94
CA ASN A 49 2.65 1.87 14.42
C ASN A 49 1.38 1.69 15.27
N GLY A 50 0.80 0.50 15.22
CA GLY A 50 -0.36 0.16 16.03
C GLY A 50 -1.50 -0.44 15.22
N LYS A 51 -2.72 -0.22 15.70
CA LYS A 51 -3.93 -0.77 15.12
C LYS A 51 -4.39 0.08 13.92
N TRP A 52 -4.68 -0.59 12.81
CA TRP A 52 -5.18 0.00 11.57
C TRP A 52 -6.47 -0.67 11.15
N ASP A 53 -7.31 0.01 10.41
CA ASP A 53 -8.42 -0.55 9.67
C ASP A 53 -7.89 -1.20 8.38
N PHE A 54 -8.44 -2.38 8.04
CA PHE A 54 -7.89 -3.21 6.99
C PHE A 54 -8.98 -3.92 6.19
N LEU A 55 -8.83 -3.90 4.86
CA LEU A 55 -9.60 -4.73 3.94
C LEU A 55 -8.65 -5.66 3.19
N TYR A 56 -9.03 -6.92 3.11
CA TYR A 56 -8.30 -7.92 2.34
C TYR A 56 -9.11 -8.31 1.12
N TYR A 57 -8.47 -8.30 -0.03
CA TYR A 57 -8.99 -8.75 -1.29
C TYR A 57 -8.16 -9.96 -1.76
N GLU A 58 -8.82 -11.06 -2.05
CA GLU A 58 -8.15 -12.28 -2.54
C GLU A 58 -7.68 -12.12 -3.98
N LYS A 59 -8.36 -11.24 -4.73
CA LYS A 59 -8.05 -10.94 -6.13
C LYS A 59 -8.04 -9.44 -6.36
N LEU A 60 -7.16 -8.97 -7.26
CA LEU A 60 -7.11 -7.57 -7.65
C LEU A 60 -8.40 -7.08 -8.32
N GLU A 61 -9.09 -7.95 -9.05
CA GLU A 61 -10.35 -7.62 -9.73
C GLU A 61 -11.52 -7.34 -8.76
N ASP A 62 -11.41 -7.77 -7.51
CA ASP A 62 -12.43 -7.56 -6.47
C ASP A 62 -12.26 -6.24 -5.72
N ILE A 63 -11.21 -5.47 -6.01
CA ILE A 63 -10.93 -4.21 -5.31
C ILE A 63 -12.00 -3.17 -5.60
N ASP A 64 -12.64 -2.67 -4.55
CA ASP A 64 -13.51 -1.51 -4.63
C ASP A 64 -12.69 -0.22 -4.58
N PHE A 65 -12.39 0.34 -5.74
CA PHE A 65 -11.63 1.57 -5.86
C PHE A 65 -12.35 2.81 -5.31
N ASN A 66 -13.66 2.74 -5.08
CA ASN A 66 -14.37 3.85 -4.44
C ASN A 66 -13.91 4.06 -2.99
N ILE A 67 -13.54 2.98 -2.29
CA ILE A 67 -13.00 3.04 -0.92
C ILE A 67 -11.64 3.75 -0.90
N ILE A 68 -10.83 3.61 -1.96
CA ILE A 68 -9.57 4.32 -2.09
C ILE A 68 -9.79 5.82 -2.26
N SER A 69 -10.86 6.19 -2.98
CA SER A 69 -11.21 7.60 -3.22
C SER A 69 -11.83 8.27 -1.99
N ASP A 70 -12.56 7.52 -1.18
CA ASP A 70 -13.17 7.98 0.06
C ASP A 70 -13.12 6.89 1.14
N PRO A 71 -12.03 6.86 1.94
CA PRO A 71 -11.86 5.87 3.00
C PRO A 71 -12.91 5.94 4.13
N ASN A 72 -13.72 7.01 4.18
CA ASN A 72 -14.80 7.15 5.16
C ASN A 72 -16.10 6.46 4.72
N GLN A 73 -16.14 5.89 3.52
CA GLN A 73 -17.28 5.10 3.10
C GLN A 73 -17.47 3.87 4.00
N PRO A 74 -18.72 3.50 4.29
CA PRO A 74 -18.98 2.31 5.09
C PRO A 74 -18.44 1.07 4.37
N ALA A 75 -17.50 0.39 5.01
CA ALA A 75 -16.90 -0.85 4.56
C ALA A 75 -16.71 -1.81 5.73
N ASN A 76 -16.63 -3.09 5.46
CA ASN A 76 -16.40 -4.12 6.49
C ASN A 76 -14.92 -4.20 6.88
N PHE A 77 -14.37 -3.10 7.39
CA PHE A 77 -13.01 -3.07 7.87
C PHE A 77 -12.81 -4.07 9.01
N GLN A 78 -11.71 -4.78 8.93
CA GLN A 78 -11.17 -5.61 10.00
C GLN A 78 -9.97 -4.88 10.63
N SER A 79 -9.50 -5.38 11.75
CA SER A 79 -8.35 -4.77 12.42
C SER A 79 -7.07 -5.53 12.11
N ILE A 80 -6.00 -4.78 11.84
CA ILE A 80 -4.65 -5.33 11.66
C ILE A 80 -3.63 -4.53 12.48
N ILE A 81 -2.57 -5.18 12.93
CA ILE A 81 -1.46 -4.52 13.62
C ILE A 81 -0.33 -4.22 12.64
N VAL A 82 0.13 -2.97 12.65
CA VAL A 82 1.26 -2.48 11.85
C VAL A 82 2.38 -2.02 12.80
N PRO A 83 3.63 -2.40 12.57
CA PRO A 83 4.11 -3.30 11.55
C PRO A 83 3.75 -4.77 11.80
N GLY A 84 3.55 -5.52 10.71
CA GLY A 84 3.26 -6.95 10.80
C GLY A 84 2.90 -7.53 9.44
N HIS A 85 3.14 -8.82 9.27
CA HIS A 85 2.75 -9.53 8.06
C HIS A 85 1.26 -9.85 8.12
N MET A 86 0.49 -9.46 7.11
CA MET A 86 -0.94 -9.74 7.05
C MET A 86 -1.25 -11.24 7.10
N GLN A 87 -0.39 -12.08 6.50
CA GLN A 87 -0.56 -13.53 6.49
C GLN A 87 -0.48 -14.15 7.90
N LEU A 88 0.34 -13.58 8.79
CA LEU A 88 0.45 -14.03 10.19
C LEU A 88 -0.71 -13.54 11.06
N GLN A 89 -1.52 -12.63 10.54
CA GLN A 89 -2.70 -12.09 11.20
C GLN A 89 -4.02 -12.64 10.62
N GLY A 90 -3.92 -13.70 9.82
CA GLY A 90 -5.09 -14.43 9.30
C GLY A 90 -5.57 -13.99 7.92
N PHE A 91 -4.84 -13.11 7.23
CA PHE A 91 -5.21 -12.63 5.90
C PHE A 91 -4.32 -13.26 4.83
N GLY A 92 -4.95 -14.00 3.92
CA GLY A 92 -4.22 -14.72 2.88
C GLY A 92 -3.48 -15.94 3.41
N LYS A 93 -2.50 -16.39 2.64
CA LYS A 93 -1.68 -17.56 2.97
C LYS A 93 -0.19 -17.22 2.84
N PRO A 94 0.65 -17.70 3.76
CA PRO A 94 2.09 -17.64 3.57
C PRO A 94 2.49 -18.37 2.30
N GLN A 95 3.27 -17.73 1.43
CA GLN A 95 3.82 -18.36 0.23
C GLN A 95 5.28 -18.72 0.49
N TYR A 96 5.63 -19.97 0.26
CA TYR A 96 7.00 -20.43 0.33
C TYR A 96 7.56 -20.59 -1.08
N VAL A 97 8.53 -19.73 -1.43
CA VAL A 97 9.02 -19.55 -2.81
C VAL A 97 10.53 -19.79 -2.94
N ASN A 98 11.08 -20.79 -2.26
CA ASN A 98 12.51 -21.04 -2.34
C ASN A 98 12.92 -21.84 -3.60
N THR A 99 11.97 -22.50 -4.27
CA THR A 99 12.23 -23.37 -5.43
C THR A 99 11.41 -23.01 -6.66
N GLN A 100 10.35 -22.25 -6.50
CA GLN A 100 9.43 -21.86 -7.58
C GLN A 100 9.04 -20.40 -7.43
N TYR A 101 8.76 -19.73 -8.55
CA TYR A 101 8.09 -18.43 -8.51
C TYR A 101 6.65 -18.57 -8.04
N PRO A 102 6.05 -17.53 -7.41
CA PRO A 102 4.74 -17.63 -6.75
C PRO A 102 3.61 -18.21 -7.62
N TRP A 103 3.67 -18.04 -8.91
CA TRP A 103 2.59 -18.43 -9.85
C TRP A 103 2.97 -19.59 -10.78
N ASP A 104 4.19 -20.14 -10.63
CA ASP A 104 4.64 -21.26 -11.46
C ASP A 104 3.72 -22.47 -11.28
N GLY A 105 3.23 -23.01 -12.42
CA GLY A 105 2.32 -24.14 -12.45
C GLY A 105 0.87 -23.82 -12.10
N ILE A 106 0.54 -22.59 -11.75
CA ILE A 106 -0.81 -22.12 -11.43
C ILE A 106 -1.38 -21.32 -12.60
N GLU A 107 -0.64 -20.33 -13.07
CA GLU A 107 -1.03 -19.46 -14.17
C GLU A 107 0.13 -19.31 -15.17
N LYS A 108 -0.19 -19.42 -16.48
CA LYS A 108 0.82 -19.24 -17.52
C LYS A 108 1.00 -17.75 -17.79
N LEU A 109 2.01 -17.16 -17.17
CA LEU A 109 2.35 -15.75 -17.34
C LEU A 109 3.60 -15.60 -18.20
N ILE A 110 3.62 -14.56 -19.00
CA ILE A 110 4.79 -14.13 -19.76
C ILE A 110 5.23 -12.78 -19.18
N PRO A 111 6.42 -12.67 -18.56
CA PRO A 111 6.88 -11.40 -18.03
C PRO A 111 6.79 -10.27 -19.08
N PRO A 112 6.36 -9.06 -18.70
CA PRO A 112 6.10 -8.55 -17.35
C PRO A 112 4.67 -8.74 -16.82
N GLN A 113 3.87 -9.63 -17.42
CA GLN A 113 2.50 -9.88 -16.99
C GLN A 113 2.42 -10.32 -15.52
N ILE A 114 1.39 -9.85 -14.81
CA ILE A 114 1.06 -10.26 -13.45
C ILE A 114 -0.28 -11.00 -13.41
N PRO A 115 -0.48 -11.92 -12.46
CA PRO A 115 -1.75 -12.63 -12.34
C PRO A 115 -2.86 -11.68 -11.88
N LYS A 116 -4.05 -11.85 -12.43
CA LYS A 116 -5.25 -11.09 -12.06
C LYS A 116 -6.05 -11.81 -10.97
N SER A 117 -6.12 -13.12 -11.06
CA SER A 117 -6.97 -13.96 -10.21
C SER A 117 -6.30 -14.44 -8.92
N GLN A 118 -4.98 -14.40 -8.84
CA GLN A 118 -4.19 -14.91 -7.70
C GLN A 118 -3.16 -13.90 -7.23
N ASN A 119 -3.56 -12.66 -7.12
CA ASN A 119 -2.75 -11.56 -6.66
C ASN A 119 -3.52 -10.79 -5.57
N PRO A 120 -3.41 -11.24 -4.31
CA PRO A 120 -4.14 -10.63 -3.21
C PRO A 120 -3.63 -9.21 -2.91
N ALA A 121 -4.53 -8.37 -2.43
CA ALA A 121 -4.23 -7.02 -2.02
C ALA A 121 -4.74 -6.71 -0.62
N GLY A 122 -3.98 -5.91 0.13
CA GLY A 122 -4.39 -5.37 1.41
C GLY A 122 -4.54 -3.86 1.34
N PHE A 123 -5.68 -3.35 1.77
CA PHE A 123 -5.95 -1.93 1.88
C PHE A 123 -5.94 -1.52 3.35
N TYR A 124 -5.02 -0.63 3.71
CA TYR A 124 -4.78 -0.19 5.08
C TYR A 124 -5.25 1.24 5.24
N VAL A 125 -6.05 1.51 6.27
CA VAL A 125 -6.54 2.85 6.60
C VAL A 125 -6.23 3.16 8.05
N ARG A 126 -5.74 4.38 8.30
CA ARG A 126 -5.57 4.93 9.63
C ARG A 126 -5.81 6.43 9.60
N SER A 127 -6.66 6.89 10.49
CA SER A 127 -6.83 8.31 10.79
C SER A 127 -5.96 8.69 11.98
N PHE A 128 -5.34 9.85 11.90
CA PHE A 128 -4.53 10.42 12.99
C PHE A 128 -4.55 11.94 12.90
N ASP A 129 -4.34 12.57 14.04
CA ASP A 129 -4.12 14.02 14.10
C ASP A 129 -2.62 14.30 13.90
N LEU A 130 -2.31 15.28 13.07
CA LEU A 130 -0.92 15.67 12.84
C LEU A 130 -0.42 16.41 14.09
N PRO A 131 0.73 16.00 14.68
CA PRO A 131 1.30 16.72 15.80
C PRO A 131 1.67 18.16 15.45
N ASP A 132 1.54 19.10 16.42
CA ASP A 132 1.74 20.53 16.23
C ASP A 132 3.11 20.89 15.61
N HIS A 133 4.14 20.09 15.89
CA HIS A 133 5.49 20.30 15.34
C HIS A 133 5.64 19.92 13.85
N PHE A 134 4.58 19.36 13.23
CA PHE A 134 4.49 19.14 11.79
C PHE A 134 3.62 20.17 11.07
N ASP A 135 3.06 21.15 11.80
CA ASP A 135 2.26 22.21 11.18
C ASP A 135 3.20 23.12 10.37
N PRO A 136 2.94 23.32 9.04
CA PRO A 136 3.83 24.09 8.15
C PRO A 136 3.79 25.61 8.41
#